data_7f605424259fd5e519ed651b90e4385e
#
_entry.id   7f605424259fd5e519ed651b90e4385e
#
_cell.length_a   1.000
_cell.length_b   1.000
_cell.length_c   1.000
_cell.angle_alpha   90.00
_cell.angle_beta   90.00
_cell.angle_gamma   90.00
#
_symmetry.space_group_name_H-M   'P 1'
#
loop_
_entity.id
_entity.type
_entity.pdbx_description
1 polymer ?
#
loop_
_entity_poly.entity_id
_entity_poly.type
_entity_poly.pdbx_seq_one_letter_code
_entity_poly.pdbx_strand_id
1 'polypeptide(L)'
;GAGEEEPRPVIVTTHGYLNTKEMQDASAIEMSRRGYIVLAVDMYDHGDSRWKDEIKVGEQFATFWIYSQIDAANYMAGQDYTKKDESGNAYLAVSGHSMGGFSTLTAMYMDEMNAVQTGVRSIYTGVSVGADYSYSSAIAPQQEYMAAFGDRTVGMIAAQYDEFFFNKSEEEKSTEEKQIEGTVLRKNFVETASGKMFLGKSGKEEATAGKFYEVDSGVLTYEGNPIREAQTGKHIIYTPSETHPWNHFSRETTADLI
;
A
#
# COMPACT_ATOMS: atom_id res chain seq x y z
N GLY A 1 6.10 11.49 -38.22
CA GLY A 1 5.53 12.10 -37.05
C GLY A 1 5.30 11.02 -36.03
N ALA A 2 5.88 11.11 -34.84
CA ALA A 2 5.48 10.33 -33.70
C ALA A 2 4.01 10.69 -33.44
N GLY A 3 3.08 9.74 -33.64
CA GLY A 3 1.70 9.94 -33.26
C GLY A 3 1.67 10.23 -31.75
N GLU A 4 0.81 11.11 -31.33
CA GLU A 4 0.55 11.32 -29.91
C GLU A 4 0.19 9.96 -29.33
N GLU A 5 1.03 9.44 -28.45
CA GLU A 5 0.71 8.18 -27.77
C GLU A 5 -0.50 8.41 -26.87
N GLU A 6 -1.49 7.52 -26.98
CA GLU A 6 -2.67 7.62 -26.14
C GLU A 6 -2.29 7.54 -24.67
N PRO A 7 -2.92 8.35 -23.79
CA PRO A 7 -2.68 8.30 -22.36
C PRO A 7 -2.91 6.88 -21.79
N ARG A 8 -2.02 6.44 -20.89
CA ARG A 8 -2.00 5.10 -20.33
C ARG A 8 -2.18 5.12 -18.82
N PRO A 9 -2.69 4.04 -18.23
CA PRO A 9 -2.64 3.87 -16.79
C PRO A 9 -1.21 3.85 -16.28
N VAL A 10 -1.01 4.36 -15.08
CA VAL A 10 0.30 4.51 -14.44
C VAL A 10 0.39 3.65 -13.19
N ILE A 11 1.58 3.15 -12.88
CA ILE A 11 1.90 2.52 -11.61
C ILE A 11 3.12 3.22 -11.02
N VAL A 12 3.02 3.66 -9.78
CA VAL A 12 4.14 4.14 -8.97
C VAL A 12 4.48 3.08 -7.95
N THR A 13 5.74 2.65 -7.91
CA THR A 13 6.19 1.62 -6.98
C THR A 13 7.41 2.06 -6.18
N THR A 14 7.45 1.68 -4.90
CA THR A 14 8.47 2.07 -3.93
C THR A 14 9.06 0.87 -3.23
N HIS A 15 10.36 0.96 -2.95
CA HIS A 15 11.14 -0.08 -2.28
C HIS A 15 10.99 -0.03 -0.75
N GLY A 16 11.57 -1.02 -0.05
CA GLY A 16 11.67 -1.09 1.40
C GLY A 16 12.86 -0.32 1.98
N TYR A 17 13.03 -0.45 3.29
CA TYR A 17 14.10 0.20 4.04
C TYR A 17 15.49 -0.23 3.54
N LEU A 18 16.39 0.73 3.36
CA LEU A 18 17.77 0.54 2.86
C LEU A 18 17.88 -0.14 1.50
N ASN A 19 16.82 -0.12 0.71
CA ASN A 19 16.79 -0.64 -0.66
C ASN A 19 16.83 0.51 -1.67
N THR A 20 16.69 0.15 -2.94
CA THR A 20 16.63 1.08 -4.08
C THR A 20 15.55 0.64 -5.06
N LYS A 21 15.26 1.49 -6.05
CA LYS A 21 14.23 1.25 -7.08
C LYS A 21 14.38 -0.08 -7.83
N GLU A 22 15.61 -0.58 -7.99
CA GLU A 22 15.90 -1.84 -8.67
C GLU A 22 15.24 -3.06 -8.00
N MET A 23 14.93 -2.94 -6.71
CA MET A 23 14.19 -4.00 -6.00
C MET A 23 12.76 -4.18 -6.51
N GLN A 24 12.26 -3.26 -7.31
CA GLN A 24 10.92 -3.31 -7.92
C GLN A 24 10.94 -3.82 -9.38
N ASP A 25 12.09 -4.22 -9.90
CA ASP A 25 12.26 -4.58 -11.32
C ASP A 25 11.33 -5.72 -11.76
N ALA A 26 11.13 -6.75 -10.94
CA ALA A 26 10.30 -7.88 -11.30
C ALA A 26 8.84 -7.44 -11.61
N SER A 27 8.23 -6.69 -10.71
CA SER A 27 6.89 -6.15 -10.89
C SER A 27 6.84 -5.09 -11.98
N ALA A 28 7.83 -4.19 -12.03
CA ALA A 28 7.90 -3.12 -13.02
C ALA A 28 7.97 -3.64 -14.46
N ILE A 29 8.78 -4.67 -14.71
CA ILE A 29 8.90 -5.32 -16.04
C ILE A 29 7.56 -5.94 -16.45
N GLU A 30 6.92 -6.68 -15.56
CA GLU A 30 5.66 -7.38 -15.88
C GLU A 30 4.50 -6.39 -16.10
N MET A 31 4.44 -5.31 -15.34
CA MET A 31 3.45 -4.25 -15.52
C MET A 31 3.67 -3.49 -16.84
N SER A 32 4.92 -3.14 -17.15
CA SER A 32 5.27 -2.48 -18.41
C SER A 32 4.89 -3.31 -19.63
N ARG A 33 5.08 -4.64 -19.58
CA ARG A 33 4.66 -5.57 -20.63
C ARG A 33 3.14 -5.58 -20.87
N ARG A 34 2.35 -5.19 -19.87
CA ARG A 34 0.89 -5.08 -19.95
C ARG A 34 0.40 -3.70 -20.37
N GLY A 35 1.32 -2.82 -20.73
CA GLY A 35 0.99 -1.50 -21.28
C GLY A 35 0.85 -0.39 -20.24
N TYR A 36 1.20 -0.63 -18.98
CA TYR A 36 1.27 0.40 -17.97
C TYR A 36 2.53 1.25 -18.13
N ILE A 37 2.44 2.53 -17.79
CA ILE A 37 3.62 3.34 -17.51
C ILE A 37 4.02 3.06 -16.07
N VAL A 38 5.26 2.66 -15.83
CA VAL A 38 5.74 2.32 -14.48
C VAL A 38 6.82 3.30 -14.06
N LEU A 39 6.64 3.89 -12.90
CA LEU A 39 7.63 4.71 -12.21
C LEU A 39 8.11 3.97 -10.95
N ALA A 40 9.28 3.37 -11.00
CA ALA A 40 9.99 2.86 -9.84
C ALA A 40 10.84 3.99 -9.24
N VAL A 41 10.62 4.30 -7.96
CA VAL A 41 11.20 5.48 -7.31
C VAL A 41 12.25 5.06 -6.28
N ASP A 42 13.42 5.68 -6.33
CA ASP A 42 14.24 5.77 -5.13
C ASP A 42 13.57 6.74 -4.15
N MET A 43 13.15 6.24 -3.01
CA MET A 43 12.56 7.09 -1.97
C MET A 43 13.57 8.15 -1.53
N TYR A 44 13.09 9.26 -1.00
CA TYR A 44 13.97 10.31 -0.51
C TYR A 44 15.09 9.76 0.36
N ASP A 45 16.33 10.22 0.11
CA ASP A 45 17.58 9.82 0.75
C ASP A 45 18.03 8.36 0.52
N HIS A 46 17.42 7.68 -0.47
CA HIS A 46 17.84 6.35 -0.91
C HIS A 46 18.31 6.39 -2.37
N GLY A 47 19.16 5.44 -2.75
CA GLY A 47 19.65 5.28 -4.11
C GLY A 47 20.23 6.59 -4.68
N ASP A 48 19.68 7.00 -5.81
CA ASP A 48 20.07 8.25 -6.49
C ASP A 48 19.29 9.48 -5.99
N SER A 49 18.25 9.29 -5.16
CA SER A 49 17.40 10.36 -4.63
C SER A 49 18.03 10.97 -3.39
N ARG A 50 18.86 11.99 -3.58
CA ARG A 50 19.53 12.65 -2.46
C ARG A 50 18.67 13.73 -1.83
N TRP A 51 18.58 13.68 -0.50
CA TRP A 51 18.02 14.77 0.28
C TRP A 51 19.06 15.89 0.48
N LYS A 52 18.59 17.10 0.67
CA LYS A 52 19.50 18.23 0.96
C LYS A 52 20.08 18.09 2.37
N ASP A 53 21.37 18.40 2.51
CA ASP A 53 22.20 18.18 3.71
C ASP A 53 21.70 18.82 5.02
N GLU A 54 20.67 19.67 4.95
CA GLU A 54 20.17 20.47 6.07
C GLU A 54 19.22 19.72 7.01
N ILE A 55 18.76 18.53 6.63
CA ILE A 55 17.77 17.75 7.41
C ILE A 55 18.46 16.55 8.08
N LYS A 56 18.34 16.44 9.40
CA LYS A 56 18.96 15.35 10.16
C LYS A 56 18.22 14.03 9.97
N VAL A 57 18.94 12.96 9.75
CA VAL A 57 18.42 11.60 9.46
C VAL A 57 17.33 11.14 10.46
N GLY A 58 17.41 11.48 11.74
CA GLY A 58 16.43 11.08 12.75
C GLY A 58 15.07 11.78 12.65
N GLU A 59 15.05 13.04 12.15
CA GLU A 59 13.82 13.82 11.96
C GLU A 59 13.14 13.49 10.62
N GLN A 60 13.87 12.87 9.73
CA GLN A 60 13.47 12.60 8.35
C GLN A 60 12.87 11.22 8.15
N PHE A 61 13.15 10.27 9.03
CA PHE A 61 12.81 8.86 8.82
C PHE A 61 11.33 8.67 8.48
N ALA A 62 10.44 9.31 9.21
CA ALA A 62 9.00 9.30 8.90
C ALA A 62 8.69 10.02 7.57
N THR A 63 9.38 11.13 7.30
CA THR A 63 9.12 11.98 6.12
C THR A 63 9.38 11.25 4.80
N PHE A 64 10.44 10.45 4.70
CA PHE A 64 10.73 9.71 3.47
C PHE A 64 9.60 8.75 3.08
N TRP A 65 9.11 8.01 4.06
CA TRP A 65 8.09 7.00 3.88
C TRP A 65 6.71 7.60 3.60
N ILE A 66 6.44 8.77 4.18
CA ILE A 66 5.17 9.46 4.01
C ILE A 66 5.10 10.11 2.64
N TYR A 67 6.10 10.89 2.25
CA TYR A 67 6.00 11.80 1.11
C TYR A 67 6.54 11.23 -0.21
N SER A 68 7.51 10.33 -0.21
CA SER A 68 8.13 9.87 -1.47
C SER A 68 7.12 9.33 -2.48
N GLN A 69 6.21 8.50 -2.04
CA GLN A 69 5.24 7.87 -2.95
C GLN A 69 4.11 8.81 -3.34
N ILE A 70 3.59 9.61 -2.41
CA ILE A 70 2.51 10.55 -2.73
C ILE A 70 3.01 11.66 -3.66
N ASP A 71 4.24 12.16 -3.47
CA ASP A 71 4.82 13.16 -4.35
C ASP A 71 5.03 12.61 -5.77
N ALA A 72 5.53 11.37 -5.88
CA ALA A 72 5.67 10.68 -7.15
C ALA A 72 4.30 10.43 -7.83
N ALA A 73 3.28 10.03 -7.06
CA ALA A 73 1.94 9.83 -7.57
C ALA A 73 1.31 11.14 -8.08
N ASN A 74 1.44 12.22 -7.33
CA ASN A 74 0.95 13.55 -7.73
C ASN A 74 1.68 14.06 -8.98
N TYR A 75 2.99 13.86 -9.07
CA TYR A 75 3.75 14.20 -10.26
C TYR A 75 3.24 13.45 -11.49
N MET A 76 3.08 12.11 -11.38
CA MET A 76 2.58 11.29 -12.49
C MET A 76 1.13 11.57 -12.84
N ALA A 77 0.28 11.83 -11.87
CA ALA A 77 -1.12 12.20 -12.11
C ALA A 77 -1.24 13.52 -12.88
N GLY A 78 -0.27 14.43 -12.72
CA GLY A 78 -0.21 15.72 -13.45
C GLY A 78 0.19 15.61 -14.91
N GLN A 79 0.73 14.47 -15.36
CA GLN A 79 1.27 14.34 -16.72
C GLN A 79 0.17 14.13 -17.77
N ASP A 80 0.41 14.62 -19.00
CA ASP A 80 -0.52 14.49 -20.13
C ASP A 80 -0.63 13.05 -20.63
N TYR A 81 0.42 12.25 -20.47
CA TYR A 81 0.43 10.84 -20.84
C TYR A 81 -0.24 9.92 -19.80
N THR A 82 -0.65 10.45 -18.66
CA THR A 82 -1.42 9.70 -17.65
C THR A 82 -2.89 9.69 -18.00
N LYS A 83 -3.46 8.49 -18.14
CA LYS A 83 -4.89 8.32 -18.40
C LYS A 83 -5.71 8.85 -17.22
N LYS A 84 -6.76 9.60 -17.53
CA LYS A 84 -7.70 10.17 -16.55
C LYS A 84 -9.14 9.87 -16.97
N ASP A 85 -10.04 9.88 -15.99
CA ASP A 85 -11.48 9.87 -16.26
C ASP A 85 -12.00 11.29 -16.66
N GLU A 86 -13.30 11.38 -16.92
CA GLU A 86 -13.95 12.64 -17.30
C GLU A 86 -13.93 13.69 -16.17
N SER A 87 -13.77 13.28 -14.93
CA SER A 87 -13.67 14.15 -13.75
C SER A 87 -12.23 14.58 -13.45
N GLY A 88 -11.25 14.06 -14.20
CA GLY A 88 -9.84 14.36 -14.03
C GLY A 88 -9.11 13.42 -13.04
N ASN A 89 -9.78 12.39 -12.48
CA ASN A 89 -9.15 11.40 -11.64
C ASN A 89 -8.17 10.53 -12.44
N ALA A 90 -6.96 10.36 -11.94
CA ALA A 90 -5.95 9.58 -12.65
C ALA A 90 -6.17 8.06 -12.48
N TYR A 91 -6.03 7.30 -13.57
CA TYR A 91 -5.91 5.83 -13.50
C TYR A 91 -4.47 5.47 -13.08
N LEU A 92 -4.16 5.74 -11.83
CA LEU A 92 -2.86 5.51 -11.24
C LEU A 92 -2.97 4.55 -10.05
N ALA A 93 -2.17 3.49 -10.09
CA ALA A 93 -2.01 2.55 -9.00
C ALA A 93 -0.73 2.88 -8.22
N VAL A 94 -0.75 2.61 -6.93
CA VAL A 94 0.43 2.66 -6.07
C VAL A 94 0.72 1.29 -5.49
N SER A 95 1.99 0.92 -5.39
CA SER A 95 2.42 -0.29 -4.71
C SER A 95 3.79 -0.08 -4.10
N GLY A 96 4.13 -0.88 -3.12
CA GLY A 96 5.45 -0.84 -2.51
C GLY A 96 5.65 -1.98 -1.54
N HIS A 97 6.91 -2.33 -1.31
CA HIS A 97 7.29 -3.42 -0.45
C HIS A 97 7.79 -2.93 0.91
N SER A 98 7.40 -3.61 1.98
CA SER A 98 7.89 -3.32 3.34
C SER A 98 7.53 -1.87 3.74
N MET A 99 8.51 -1.04 4.04
CA MET A 99 8.27 0.38 4.28
C MET A 99 7.60 1.08 3.07
N GLY A 100 7.87 0.64 1.85
CA GLY A 100 7.12 1.08 0.65
C GLY A 100 5.66 0.65 0.67
N GLY A 101 5.33 -0.49 1.28
CA GLY A 101 3.94 -0.90 1.53
C GLY A 101 3.23 0.01 2.52
N PHE A 102 3.91 0.43 3.57
CA PHE A 102 3.44 1.47 4.48
C PHE A 102 3.19 2.80 3.72
N SER A 103 4.12 3.19 2.86
CA SER A 103 3.98 4.39 2.02
C SER A 103 2.76 4.31 1.11
N THR A 104 2.46 3.12 0.55
CA THR A 104 1.29 2.88 -0.29
C THR A 104 -0.02 3.20 0.44
N LEU A 105 -0.18 2.70 1.64
CA LEU A 105 -1.36 2.95 2.46
C LEU A 105 -1.46 4.44 2.84
N THR A 106 -0.35 5.03 3.25
CA THR A 106 -0.28 6.45 3.63
C THR A 106 -0.53 7.37 2.44
N ALA A 107 0.00 7.04 1.25
CA ALA A 107 -0.24 7.82 0.04
C ALA A 107 -1.74 7.83 -0.33
N MET A 108 -2.43 6.69 -0.23
CA MET A 108 -3.88 6.65 -0.48
C MET A 108 -4.67 7.45 0.55
N TYR A 109 -4.28 7.40 1.83
CA TYR A 109 -4.88 8.22 2.88
C TYR A 109 -4.72 9.72 2.57
N MET A 110 -3.51 10.17 2.26
CA MET A 110 -3.23 11.57 1.95
C MET A 110 -3.93 12.03 0.67
N ASP A 111 -3.98 11.18 -0.35
CA ASP A 111 -4.69 11.47 -1.60
C ASP A 111 -6.19 11.68 -1.35
N GLU A 112 -6.82 10.85 -0.53
CA GLU A 112 -8.24 11.04 -0.21
C GLU A 112 -8.50 12.31 0.59
N MET A 113 -7.65 12.61 1.58
CA MET A 113 -7.75 13.86 2.34
C MET A 113 -7.65 15.09 1.43
N ASN A 114 -6.80 15.03 0.40
CA ASN A 114 -6.70 16.06 -0.62
C ASN A 114 -7.91 16.06 -1.56
N ALA A 115 -8.36 14.89 -2.00
CA ALA A 115 -9.47 14.75 -2.95
C ALA A 115 -10.80 15.28 -2.40
N VAL A 116 -11.05 15.14 -1.10
CA VAL A 116 -12.22 15.73 -0.44
C VAL A 116 -12.25 17.26 -0.60
N GLN A 117 -11.08 17.90 -0.66
CA GLN A 117 -10.96 19.35 -0.83
C GLN A 117 -10.98 19.79 -2.30
N THR A 118 -10.34 19.02 -3.17
CA THR A 118 -10.12 19.39 -4.58
C THR A 118 -11.14 18.79 -5.54
N GLY A 119 -11.82 17.72 -5.13
CA GLY A 119 -12.73 16.93 -5.99
C GLY A 119 -12.01 15.97 -6.93
N VAL A 120 -10.68 15.88 -6.90
CA VAL A 120 -9.88 15.05 -7.82
C VAL A 120 -8.91 14.14 -7.08
N ARG A 121 -8.88 12.87 -7.47
CA ARG A 121 -7.96 11.85 -6.96
C ARG A 121 -6.77 11.66 -7.88
N SER A 122 -5.57 11.64 -7.30
CA SER A 122 -4.34 11.21 -8.00
C SER A 122 -4.18 9.68 -8.00
N ILE A 123 -4.74 8.98 -7.01
CA ILE A 123 -4.57 7.53 -6.81
C ILE A 123 -5.90 6.81 -6.95
N TYR A 124 -5.97 5.87 -7.89
CA TYR A 124 -7.15 5.04 -8.14
C TYR A 124 -7.21 3.79 -7.27
N THR A 125 -6.09 3.11 -7.07
CA THR A 125 -5.97 1.84 -6.35
C THR A 125 -4.58 1.68 -5.74
N GLY A 126 -4.44 0.76 -4.80
CA GLY A 126 -3.13 0.45 -4.22
C GLY A 126 -3.03 -0.96 -3.66
N VAL A 127 -1.81 -1.52 -3.73
CA VAL A 127 -1.49 -2.82 -3.14
C VAL A 127 -0.27 -2.67 -2.24
N SER A 128 -0.45 -2.87 -0.94
CA SER A 128 0.65 -2.92 0.04
C SER A 128 1.28 -4.31 0.05
N VAL A 129 2.58 -4.40 -0.13
CA VAL A 129 3.33 -5.66 -0.13
C VAL A 129 4.20 -5.76 1.11
N GLY A 130 4.01 -6.78 1.91
CA GLY A 130 4.84 -7.05 3.08
C GLY A 130 4.78 -5.95 4.15
N ALA A 131 3.62 -5.30 4.32
CA ALA A 131 3.39 -4.35 5.39
C ALA A 131 1.97 -4.51 5.95
N ASP A 132 1.88 -4.76 7.24
CA ASP A 132 0.60 -4.79 7.96
C ASP A 132 0.08 -3.36 8.11
N TYR A 133 -1.13 -3.10 7.64
CA TYR A 133 -1.73 -1.77 7.68
C TYR A 133 -1.90 -1.22 9.12
N SER A 134 -1.91 -2.08 10.12
CA SER A 134 -1.98 -1.68 11.52
C SER A 134 -0.77 -0.83 11.97
N TYR A 135 0.38 -0.97 11.31
CA TYR A 135 1.55 -0.13 11.56
C TYR A 135 1.34 1.32 11.13
N SER A 136 0.41 1.55 10.22
CA SER A 136 0.02 2.89 9.79
C SER A 136 -0.65 3.70 10.92
N SER A 137 -1.03 3.06 12.02
CA SER A 137 -1.57 3.72 13.22
C SER A 137 -0.63 4.77 13.83
N ALA A 138 0.65 4.77 13.48
CA ALA A 138 1.60 5.83 13.82
C ALA A 138 1.25 7.18 13.14
N ILE A 139 0.52 7.16 12.03
CA ILE A 139 0.11 8.34 11.26
C ILE A 139 -1.36 8.69 11.55
N ALA A 140 -2.25 7.69 11.47
CA ALA A 140 -3.68 7.85 11.72
C ALA A 140 -4.27 6.56 12.29
N PRO A 141 -5.38 6.62 13.04
CA PRO A 141 -6.09 5.42 13.48
C PRO A 141 -6.49 4.51 12.31
N GLN A 142 -6.51 3.19 12.54
CA GLN A 142 -6.86 2.23 11.49
C GLN A 142 -8.22 2.51 10.84
N GLN A 143 -9.20 2.96 11.61
CA GLN A 143 -10.52 3.33 11.11
C GLN A 143 -10.47 4.50 10.12
N GLU A 144 -9.56 5.44 10.32
CA GLU A 144 -9.38 6.56 9.39
C GLU A 144 -8.74 6.10 8.08
N TYR A 145 -7.79 5.15 8.11
CA TYR A 145 -7.29 4.52 6.89
C TYR A 145 -8.41 3.80 6.15
N MET A 146 -9.20 2.98 6.84
CA MET A 146 -10.35 2.29 6.24
C MET A 146 -11.32 3.29 5.61
N ALA A 147 -11.64 4.36 6.32
CA ALA A 147 -12.49 5.42 5.80
C ALA A 147 -11.89 6.09 4.57
N ALA A 148 -10.59 6.40 4.58
CA ALA A 148 -9.92 7.06 3.46
C ALA A 148 -9.79 6.16 2.22
N PHE A 149 -9.80 4.83 2.35
CA PHE A 149 -9.82 3.96 1.17
C PHE A 149 -11.09 4.13 0.35
N GLY A 150 -12.21 4.45 1.00
CA GLY A 150 -13.42 4.85 0.32
C GLY A 150 -14.01 3.75 -0.56
N ASP A 151 -14.27 4.08 -1.82
CA ASP A 151 -14.76 3.17 -2.86
C ASP A 151 -13.64 2.53 -3.68
N ARG A 152 -12.37 2.73 -3.28
CA ARG A 152 -11.22 2.15 -3.98
C ARG A 152 -11.18 0.63 -3.86
N THR A 153 -10.50 0.02 -4.83
CA THR A 153 -10.02 -1.35 -4.66
C THR A 153 -8.65 -1.30 -3.99
N VAL A 154 -8.49 -2.02 -2.88
CA VAL A 154 -7.25 -2.02 -2.08
C VAL A 154 -6.81 -3.46 -1.83
N GLY A 155 -5.53 -3.73 -2.09
CA GLY A 155 -4.92 -5.03 -1.87
C GLY A 155 -3.84 -5.00 -0.79
N MET A 156 -3.63 -6.16 -0.17
CA MET A 156 -2.50 -6.43 0.72
C MET A 156 -1.90 -7.79 0.38
N ILE A 157 -0.59 -7.85 0.28
CA ILE A 157 0.15 -9.11 0.17
C ILE A 157 0.85 -9.34 1.52
N ALA A 158 0.32 -10.31 2.26
CA ALA A 158 0.77 -10.71 3.59
C ALA A 158 1.40 -12.09 3.51
N ALA A 159 2.69 -12.16 3.14
CA ALA A 159 3.40 -13.41 2.97
C ALA A 159 3.34 -14.28 4.24
N GLN A 160 3.10 -15.58 4.05
CA GLN A 160 2.86 -16.53 5.14
C GLN A 160 4.03 -16.64 6.12
N TYR A 161 5.24 -16.43 5.63
CA TYR A 161 6.49 -16.54 6.38
C TYR A 161 7.20 -15.19 6.52
N ASP A 162 6.44 -14.08 6.47
CA ASP A 162 6.97 -12.75 6.71
C ASP A 162 7.45 -12.62 8.16
N GLU A 163 8.72 -12.37 8.34
CA GLU A 163 9.39 -12.31 9.63
C GLU A 163 9.36 -10.92 10.29
N PHE A 164 8.85 -9.90 9.59
CA PHE A 164 8.87 -8.53 10.10
C PHE A 164 7.50 -8.01 10.52
N PHE A 165 6.47 -8.15 9.66
CA PHE A 165 5.21 -7.42 9.85
C PHE A 165 4.03 -8.28 10.27
N PHE A 166 4.06 -9.58 10.01
CA PHE A 166 2.93 -10.48 10.28
C PHE A 166 3.22 -11.43 11.45
N ASN A 167 3.94 -10.95 12.45
CA ASN A 167 4.29 -11.70 13.64
C ASN A 167 3.12 -11.78 14.63
N LYS A 168 3.06 -12.86 15.39
CA LYS A 168 2.16 -12.97 16.54
C LYS A 168 2.60 -12.03 17.65
N SER A 169 1.64 -11.32 18.23
CA SER A 169 1.85 -10.62 19.49
C SER A 169 2.02 -11.62 20.64
N GLU A 170 2.54 -11.16 21.79
CA GLU A 170 2.68 -12.02 22.98
C GLU A 170 1.34 -12.60 23.48
N GLU A 171 0.25 -11.90 23.22
CA GLU A 171 -1.11 -12.35 23.58
C GLU A 171 -1.62 -13.46 22.65
N GLU A 172 -1.21 -13.42 21.38
CA GLU A 172 -1.58 -14.41 20.36
C GLU A 172 -0.74 -15.69 20.44
N LYS A 173 0.40 -15.67 21.14
CA LYS A 173 1.27 -16.83 21.30
C LYS A 173 0.70 -17.84 22.29
N SER A 174 0.71 -19.11 21.93
CA SER A 174 0.47 -20.22 22.87
C SER A 174 1.57 -20.30 23.94
N THR A 175 1.31 -21.09 25.01
CA THR A 175 2.34 -21.32 26.07
C THR A 175 3.62 -21.93 25.48
N GLU A 176 3.51 -22.82 24.52
CA GLU A 176 4.64 -23.46 23.85
C GLU A 176 5.39 -22.46 22.96
N GLU A 177 4.65 -21.63 22.19
CA GLU A 177 5.25 -20.60 21.34
C GLU A 177 6.00 -19.53 22.14
N LYS A 178 5.55 -19.19 23.35
CA LYS A 178 6.25 -18.25 24.25
C LYS A 178 7.61 -18.78 24.75
N GLN A 179 7.86 -20.07 24.63
CA GLN A 179 9.14 -20.69 24.99
C GLN A 179 10.12 -20.73 23.81
N ILE A 180 9.68 -20.38 22.60
CA ILE A 180 10.51 -20.33 21.41
C ILE A 180 11.21 -18.96 21.36
N GLU A 181 12.55 -18.97 21.28
CA GLU A 181 13.30 -17.74 21.01
C GLU A 181 13.06 -17.26 19.56
N GLY A 182 12.87 -15.96 19.42
CA GLY A 182 12.69 -15.30 18.13
C GLY A 182 11.23 -15.07 17.76
N THR A 183 11.01 -14.86 16.48
CA THR A 183 9.70 -14.47 15.91
C THR A 183 8.82 -15.69 15.66
N VAL A 184 7.59 -15.65 16.12
CA VAL A 184 6.55 -16.63 15.78
C VAL A 184 5.59 -15.99 14.78
N LEU A 185 5.54 -16.55 13.58
CA LEU A 185 4.81 -15.99 12.45
C LEU A 185 3.33 -16.35 12.50
N ARG A 186 2.49 -15.45 11.99
CA ARG A 186 1.07 -15.72 11.73
C ARG A 186 0.94 -16.58 10.48
N LYS A 187 0.27 -17.72 10.58
CA LYS A 187 0.04 -18.59 9.41
C LYS A 187 -1.12 -18.14 8.54
N ASN A 188 -2.15 -17.52 9.15
CA ASN A 188 -3.37 -17.12 8.48
C ASN A 188 -3.69 -15.67 8.86
N PHE A 189 -2.99 -14.72 8.25
CA PHE A 189 -3.19 -13.30 8.56
C PHE A 189 -4.65 -12.86 8.36
N VAL A 190 -5.33 -13.37 7.34
CA VAL A 190 -6.75 -13.06 7.07
C VAL A 190 -7.70 -13.41 8.23
N GLU A 191 -7.31 -14.34 9.11
CA GLU A 191 -8.13 -14.75 10.27
C GLU A 191 -7.84 -13.90 11.52
N THR A 192 -6.79 -13.08 11.50
CA THR A 192 -6.48 -12.16 12.60
C THR A 192 -7.52 -11.02 12.67
N ALA A 193 -7.61 -10.37 13.83
CA ALA A 193 -8.50 -9.21 13.98
C ALA A 193 -8.17 -8.11 12.95
N SER A 194 -6.88 -7.86 12.69
CA SER A 194 -6.41 -6.88 11.72
C SER A 194 -6.77 -7.27 10.29
N GLY A 195 -6.50 -8.51 9.88
CA GLY A 195 -6.85 -9.00 8.55
C GLY A 195 -8.35 -9.01 8.29
N LYS A 196 -9.14 -9.45 9.27
CA LYS A 196 -10.60 -9.40 9.20
C LYS A 196 -11.13 -7.99 9.07
N MET A 197 -10.64 -7.06 9.87
CA MET A 197 -11.03 -5.66 9.79
C MET A 197 -10.75 -5.08 8.40
N PHE A 198 -9.58 -5.36 7.84
CA PHE A 198 -9.23 -4.93 6.48
C PHE A 198 -10.21 -5.47 5.42
N LEU A 199 -10.73 -6.66 5.61
CA LEU A 199 -11.73 -7.29 4.73
C LEU A 199 -13.18 -6.98 5.12
N GLY A 200 -13.42 -6.03 6.03
CA GLY A 200 -14.76 -5.66 6.49
C GLY A 200 -15.46 -6.78 7.28
N LYS A 201 -14.66 -7.64 7.94
CA LYS A 201 -15.14 -8.76 8.76
C LYS A 201 -14.88 -8.52 10.24
N SER A 202 -15.64 -9.16 11.07
CA SER A 202 -15.51 -9.04 12.53
C SER A 202 -15.72 -10.37 13.26
N GLY A 203 -15.15 -10.49 14.43
CA GLY A 203 -15.39 -11.60 15.35
C GLY A 203 -15.17 -12.98 14.70
N LYS A 204 -16.25 -13.78 14.63
CA LYS A 204 -16.24 -15.16 14.10
C LYS A 204 -16.54 -15.27 12.60
N GLU A 205 -16.75 -14.15 11.91
CA GLU A 205 -16.95 -14.19 10.45
C GLU A 205 -15.72 -14.79 9.76
N GLU A 206 -15.98 -15.61 8.74
CA GLU A 206 -14.92 -16.24 7.95
C GLU A 206 -14.33 -15.25 6.94
N ALA A 207 -13.02 -15.30 6.78
CA ALA A 207 -12.28 -14.58 5.75
C ALA A 207 -11.34 -15.56 5.02
N THR A 208 -11.19 -15.34 3.73
CA THR A 208 -10.36 -16.20 2.85
C THR A 208 -9.41 -15.35 2.04
N ALA A 209 -8.15 -15.74 1.97
CA ALA A 209 -7.16 -15.11 1.11
C ALA A 209 -7.51 -15.30 -0.38
N GLY A 210 -7.11 -14.35 -1.22
CA GLY A 210 -7.35 -14.39 -2.66
C GLY A 210 -8.80 -14.14 -3.08
N LYS A 211 -9.65 -13.65 -2.16
CA LYS A 211 -11.05 -13.31 -2.44
C LYS A 211 -11.29 -11.83 -2.21
N PHE A 212 -11.98 -11.18 -3.13
CA PHE A 212 -12.46 -9.81 -2.95
C PHE A 212 -13.65 -9.77 -2.01
N TYR A 213 -13.63 -8.81 -1.09
CA TYR A 213 -14.72 -8.47 -0.20
C TYR A 213 -15.18 -7.04 -0.44
N GLU A 214 -16.49 -6.82 -0.46
CA GLU A 214 -17.05 -5.48 -0.36
C GLU A 214 -16.92 -5.00 1.09
N VAL A 215 -16.37 -3.78 1.24
CA VAL A 215 -16.04 -3.21 2.55
C VAL A 215 -16.69 -1.84 2.66
N ASP A 216 -17.55 -1.69 3.65
CA ASP A 216 -18.03 -0.37 4.07
C ASP A 216 -16.86 0.37 4.74
N SER A 217 -16.40 1.43 4.11
CA SER A 217 -15.24 2.19 4.56
C SER A 217 -15.53 3.06 5.80
N GLY A 218 -16.80 3.26 6.14
CA GLY A 218 -17.19 4.21 7.17
C GLY A 218 -17.09 5.68 6.73
N VAL A 219 -17.54 6.56 7.61
CA VAL A 219 -17.50 8.02 7.42
C VAL A 219 -16.07 8.51 7.61
N LEU A 220 -15.54 9.28 6.65
CA LEU A 220 -14.25 9.93 6.80
C LEU A 220 -14.42 11.20 7.64
N THR A 221 -13.61 11.33 8.69
CA THR A 221 -13.61 12.47 9.58
C THR A 221 -12.27 13.20 9.60
N TYR A 222 -12.31 14.50 9.84
CA TYR A 222 -11.13 15.29 10.12
C TYR A 222 -11.39 16.12 11.38
N GLU A 223 -10.49 16.01 12.35
CA GLU A 223 -10.64 16.65 13.68
C GLU A 223 -12.02 16.36 14.32
N GLY A 224 -12.52 15.13 14.14
CA GLY A 224 -13.82 14.67 14.65
C GLY A 224 -15.05 15.15 13.86
N ASN A 225 -14.87 15.92 12.79
CA ASN A 225 -15.97 16.36 11.93
C ASN A 225 -16.07 15.47 10.68
N PRO A 226 -17.29 15.01 10.30
CA PRO A 226 -17.49 14.30 9.04
C PRO A 226 -17.13 15.19 7.85
N ILE A 227 -16.26 14.68 6.96
CA ILE A 227 -15.86 15.38 5.73
C ILE A 227 -16.24 14.61 4.46
N ARG A 228 -16.60 13.33 4.60
CA ARG A 228 -17.11 12.50 3.51
C ARG A 228 -17.96 11.35 4.07
N GLU A 229 -19.10 11.09 3.46
CA GLU A 229 -19.98 9.97 3.80
C GLU A 229 -19.30 8.61 3.55
N ALA A 230 -19.80 7.55 4.21
CA ALA A 230 -19.34 6.19 3.99
C ALA A 230 -19.47 5.77 2.52
N GLN A 231 -18.49 5.03 2.05
CA GLN A 231 -18.45 4.48 0.70
C GLN A 231 -18.18 2.98 0.78
N THR A 232 -18.49 2.23 -0.28
CA THR A 232 -18.20 0.81 -0.37
C THR A 232 -17.06 0.58 -1.36
N GLY A 233 -15.95 0.08 -0.85
CA GLY A 233 -14.79 -0.33 -1.64
C GLY A 233 -14.70 -1.85 -1.79
N LYS A 234 -13.61 -2.31 -2.41
CA LYS A 234 -13.29 -3.74 -2.53
C LYS A 234 -11.89 -4.01 -2.01
N HIS A 235 -11.79 -4.91 -1.04
CA HIS A 235 -10.49 -5.27 -0.47
C HIS A 235 -10.16 -6.74 -0.68
N ILE A 236 -8.86 -7.03 -0.79
CA ILE A 236 -8.33 -8.37 -0.96
C ILE A 236 -7.03 -8.52 -0.17
N ILE A 237 -6.81 -9.71 0.42
CA ILE A 237 -5.52 -10.11 1.00
C ILE A 237 -5.04 -11.36 0.29
N TYR A 238 -3.80 -11.32 -0.21
CA TYR A 238 -3.07 -12.50 -0.68
C TYR A 238 -2.08 -12.95 0.39
N THR A 239 -1.86 -14.26 0.49
CA THR A 239 -0.95 -14.86 1.48
C THR A 239 0.00 -15.85 0.82
N PRO A 240 0.91 -15.39 -0.05
CA PRO A 240 1.87 -16.26 -0.70
C PRO A 240 2.77 -16.96 0.31
N SER A 241 3.20 -18.19 0.01
CA SER A 241 4.04 -19.01 0.89
C SER A 241 5.51 -18.59 0.81
N GLU A 242 5.81 -17.37 1.21
CA GLU A 242 7.08 -16.71 1.04
C GLU A 242 7.55 -16.00 2.30
N THR A 243 8.83 -15.62 2.33
CA THR A 243 9.43 -14.75 3.34
C THR A 243 9.35 -13.29 2.90
N HIS A 244 9.53 -12.37 3.82
CA HIS A 244 9.49 -10.94 3.56
C HIS A 244 10.41 -10.48 2.41
N PRO A 245 11.72 -10.78 2.40
CA PRO A 245 12.59 -10.32 1.31
C PRO A 245 12.32 -11.00 -0.03
N TRP A 246 11.72 -12.20 -0.03
CA TRP A 246 11.46 -12.93 -1.26
C TRP A 246 10.31 -12.33 -2.08
N ASN A 247 9.43 -11.56 -1.47
CA ASN A 247 8.34 -10.87 -2.15
C ASN A 247 8.81 -10.00 -3.35
N HIS A 248 10.04 -9.49 -3.33
CA HIS A 248 10.59 -8.72 -4.43
C HIS A 248 10.79 -9.52 -5.72
N PHE A 249 11.06 -10.82 -5.60
CA PHE A 249 11.53 -11.66 -6.71
C PHE A 249 10.55 -12.77 -7.06
N SER A 250 9.52 -12.95 -6.24
CA SER A 250 8.58 -14.04 -6.37
C SER A 250 7.66 -13.86 -7.55
N ARG A 251 7.41 -14.99 -8.25
CA ARG A 251 6.39 -15.06 -9.28
C ARG A 251 4.98 -15.01 -8.71
N GLU A 252 4.79 -15.57 -7.52
CA GLU A 252 3.49 -15.59 -6.84
C GLU A 252 3.10 -14.16 -6.42
N THR A 253 3.96 -13.47 -5.69
CA THR A 253 3.73 -12.06 -5.33
C THR A 253 3.55 -11.18 -6.57
N THR A 254 4.34 -11.37 -7.62
CA THR A 254 4.19 -10.59 -8.85
C THR A 254 2.85 -10.89 -9.54
N ALA A 255 2.37 -12.13 -9.52
CA ALA A 255 1.06 -12.49 -10.06
C ALA A 255 -0.10 -11.90 -9.25
N ASP A 256 0.02 -11.90 -7.93
CA ASP A 256 -0.98 -11.33 -7.01
C ASP A 256 -1.06 -9.78 -7.12
N LEU A 257 0.03 -9.15 -7.57
CA LEU A 257 0.13 -7.70 -7.74
C LEU A 257 -0.52 -7.22 -9.06
N ILE A 258 -0.62 -8.08 -10.05
CA ILE A 258 -1.11 -7.79 -11.41
C ILE A 258 -2.61 -8.07 -11.54
#